data_a6f343ded02c4ebdb002e74061e3257f
#
_entry.id   a6f343ded02c4ebdb002e74061e3257f
#
_cell.length_a   1.000
_cell.length_b   1.000
_cell.length_c   1.000
_cell.angle_alpha   90.00
_cell.angle_beta   90.00
_cell.angle_gamma   90.00
#
_symmetry.space_group_name_H-M   'P 1'
#
loop_
_entity.id
_entity.type
_entity.pdbx_description
1 polymer ?
#
loop_
_entity_poly.entity_id
_entity_poly.type
_entity_poly.pdbx_seq_one_letter_code
_entity_poly.pdbx_strand_id
1 'polypeptide(L)'
;TLFRSRLVLVSSGAVAAGRAVLRAHGHSGETSGLSARQAAAAVGQGQLMRAWDEVFRAYDFPTSQVLLTRDDLRARQRFLNARNTFAELMDWGGVVPIVNENDTVSVSELKFGDNDCLASLLVNLIGADLYINLTSAPGVYAANPQEVPDAGILECVEDVAGLDLGRMCGGKTSVGTGGMYSKLQAARRAAQLGVPTFILPGRETDVLAR
;
A
#
# COMPACT_ATOMS: atom_id res chain seq x y z
N THR A 1 18.25 17.75 -3.75
CA THR A 1 18.29 16.96 -5.00
C THR A 1 17.18 15.91 -5.05
N LEU A 2 16.30 15.84 -4.06
CA LEU A 2 15.10 14.97 -4.04
C LEU A 2 14.04 15.34 -5.11
N PHE A 3 14.17 16.47 -5.76
CA PHE A 3 13.21 17.02 -6.74
C PHE A 3 13.24 16.38 -8.13
N ARG A 4 14.01 15.32 -8.34
CA ARG A 4 14.00 14.57 -9.61
C ARG A 4 13.35 13.19 -9.51
N SER A 5 12.98 12.75 -8.31
CA SER A 5 12.31 11.46 -8.14
C SER A 5 10.81 11.62 -8.34
N ARG A 6 10.24 10.75 -9.17
CA ARG A 6 8.79 10.63 -9.34
C ARG A 6 8.27 9.75 -8.22
N LEU A 7 7.27 10.23 -7.47
CA LEU A 7 6.69 9.52 -6.33
C LEU A 7 5.26 9.10 -6.64
N VAL A 8 4.93 7.85 -6.35
CA VAL A 8 3.56 7.35 -6.26
C VAL A 8 3.37 6.78 -4.87
N LEU A 9 2.32 7.18 -4.18
CA LEU A 9 2.04 6.75 -2.82
C LEU A 9 0.80 5.86 -2.80
N VAL A 10 0.92 4.68 -2.18
CA VAL A 10 -0.22 3.78 -1.95
C VAL A 10 -0.63 3.89 -0.49
N SER A 11 -1.86 4.30 -0.24
CA SER A 11 -2.36 4.56 1.10
C SER A 11 -3.67 3.83 1.37
N SER A 12 -3.73 3.13 2.49
CA SER A 12 -4.98 2.59 3.04
C SER A 12 -5.56 3.52 4.10
N GLY A 13 -6.70 3.14 4.66
CA GLY A 13 -7.29 3.85 5.79
C GLY A 13 -8.67 4.46 5.50
N ALA A 14 -9.19 4.37 4.28
CA ALA A 14 -10.50 4.94 3.93
C ALA A 14 -11.63 4.39 4.83
N VAL A 15 -11.71 3.08 5.06
CA VAL A 15 -12.71 2.48 5.96
C VAL A 15 -12.58 3.01 7.39
N ALA A 16 -11.35 3.12 7.91
CA ALA A 16 -11.11 3.61 9.27
C ALA A 16 -11.50 5.10 9.40
N ALA A 17 -11.12 5.92 8.44
CA ALA A 17 -11.50 7.34 8.39
C ALA A 17 -13.02 7.49 8.30
N GLY A 18 -13.69 6.71 7.47
CA GLY A 18 -15.14 6.74 7.35
C GLY A 18 -15.87 6.33 8.64
N ARG A 19 -15.37 5.30 9.32
CA ARG A 19 -15.88 4.91 10.65
C ARG A 19 -15.77 6.05 11.66
N ALA A 20 -14.66 6.76 11.66
CA ALA A 20 -14.45 7.89 12.55
C ALA A 20 -15.46 9.02 12.26
N VAL A 21 -15.66 9.36 10.98
CA VAL A 21 -16.66 10.35 10.57
C VAL A 21 -18.07 9.91 10.97
N LEU A 22 -18.45 8.67 10.67
CA LEU A 22 -19.78 8.14 11.00
C LEU A 22 -20.06 8.20 12.50
N ARG A 23 -19.10 7.82 13.33
CA ARG A 23 -19.23 7.91 14.79
C ARG A 23 -19.39 9.35 15.27
N ALA A 24 -18.63 10.28 14.72
CA ALA A 24 -18.74 11.70 15.06
C ALA A 24 -20.12 12.30 14.72
N HIS A 25 -20.87 11.68 13.79
CA HIS A 25 -22.21 12.07 13.39
C HIS A 25 -23.33 11.18 14.00
N GLY A 26 -23.01 10.44 15.07
CA GLY A 26 -24.01 9.66 15.82
C GLY A 26 -24.38 8.30 15.21
N HIS A 27 -23.69 7.83 14.18
CA HIS A 27 -23.85 6.48 13.65
C HIS A 27 -23.01 5.48 14.47
N SER A 28 -23.38 4.21 14.52
CA SER A 28 -22.61 3.16 15.21
C SER A 28 -21.18 3.02 14.69
N GLY A 29 -20.96 3.36 13.43
CA GLY A 29 -19.69 3.12 12.74
C GLY A 29 -19.37 1.63 12.58
N GLU A 30 -20.35 0.76 12.81
CA GLU A 30 -20.22 -0.68 12.55
C GLU A 30 -20.13 -0.92 11.04
N THR A 31 -19.20 -1.77 10.66
CA THR A 31 -18.96 -2.15 9.27
C THR A 31 -18.95 -3.67 9.14
N SER A 32 -19.93 -4.32 9.81
CA SER A 32 -20.20 -5.74 9.60
C SER A 32 -20.78 -5.93 8.20
N GLY A 33 -20.16 -6.79 7.43
CA GLY A 33 -20.56 -7.04 6.05
C GLY A 33 -19.88 -6.13 5.00
N LEU A 34 -20.01 -6.54 3.74
CA LEU A 34 -19.33 -5.90 2.61
C LEU A 34 -19.86 -4.49 2.37
N SER A 35 -21.17 -4.34 2.21
CA SER A 35 -21.81 -3.06 1.89
C SER A 35 -21.55 -1.97 2.93
N ALA A 36 -21.53 -2.33 4.22
CA ALA A 36 -21.21 -1.39 5.29
C ALA A 36 -19.75 -0.93 5.25
N ARG A 37 -18.81 -1.81 4.88
CA ARG A 37 -17.41 -1.45 4.67
C ARG A 37 -17.24 -0.57 3.44
N GLN A 38 -17.93 -0.89 2.33
CA GLN A 38 -17.92 -0.08 1.11
C GLN A 38 -18.47 1.32 1.35
N ALA A 39 -19.60 1.44 2.07
CA ALA A 39 -20.15 2.72 2.46
C ALA A 39 -19.22 3.53 3.36
N ALA A 40 -18.61 2.90 4.37
CA ALA A 40 -17.63 3.56 5.21
C ALA A 40 -16.40 4.01 4.41
N ALA A 41 -15.90 3.19 3.48
CA ALA A 41 -14.81 3.59 2.59
C ALA A 41 -15.18 4.80 1.73
N ALA A 42 -16.40 4.84 1.18
CA ALA A 42 -16.89 5.97 0.40
C ALA A 42 -16.90 7.29 1.22
N VAL A 43 -17.34 7.23 2.48
CA VAL A 43 -17.30 8.39 3.39
C VAL A 43 -15.86 8.78 3.74
N GLY A 44 -15.00 7.82 3.96
CA GLY A 44 -13.65 8.06 4.48
C GLY A 44 -12.61 8.37 3.41
N GLN A 45 -12.83 7.99 2.14
CA GLN A 45 -11.85 8.22 1.08
C GLN A 45 -11.55 9.72 0.88
N GLY A 46 -12.57 10.56 0.94
CA GLY A 46 -12.40 12.01 0.86
C GLY A 46 -11.58 12.58 2.04
N GLN A 47 -11.75 12.03 3.24
CA GLN A 47 -10.96 12.43 4.41
C GLN A 47 -9.49 11.98 4.28
N LEU A 48 -9.27 10.78 3.75
CA LEU A 48 -7.93 10.28 3.48
C LEU A 48 -7.20 11.19 2.47
N MET A 49 -7.86 11.56 1.39
CA MET A 49 -7.30 12.46 0.38
C MET A 49 -7.00 13.84 0.96
N ARG A 50 -7.92 14.38 1.77
CA ARG A 50 -7.71 15.66 2.43
C ARG A 50 -6.47 15.64 3.33
N ALA A 51 -6.29 14.57 4.11
CA ALA A 51 -5.12 14.45 4.98
C ALA A 51 -3.81 14.46 4.18
N TRP A 52 -3.75 13.73 3.05
CA TRP A 52 -2.58 13.74 2.17
C TRP A 52 -2.38 15.10 1.49
N ASP A 53 -3.45 15.73 1.00
CA ASP A 53 -3.40 17.06 0.38
C ASP A 53 -2.86 18.10 1.36
N GLU A 54 -3.29 18.09 2.61
CA GLU A 54 -2.78 18.98 3.66
C GLU A 54 -1.26 18.79 3.89
N VAL A 55 -0.77 17.55 3.90
CA VAL A 55 0.67 17.25 4.07
C VAL A 55 1.47 17.75 2.87
N PHE A 56 1.07 17.41 1.65
CA PHE A 56 1.84 17.75 0.45
C PHE A 56 1.74 19.22 0.06
N ARG A 57 0.64 19.88 0.40
CA ARG A 57 0.46 21.32 0.18
C ARG A 57 1.51 22.16 0.93
N ALA A 58 1.98 21.71 2.10
CA ALA A 58 3.04 22.38 2.84
C ALA A 58 4.36 22.48 2.06
N TYR A 59 4.51 21.64 1.03
CA TYR A 59 5.68 21.57 0.14
C TYR A 59 5.37 21.98 -1.30
N ASP A 60 4.19 22.57 -1.54
CA ASP A 60 3.71 23.02 -2.85
C ASP A 60 3.57 21.88 -3.88
N PHE A 61 3.21 20.69 -3.42
CA PHE A 61 2.90 19.54 -4.27
C PHE A 61 1.39 19.27 -4.28
N PRO A 62 0.69 19.44 -5.42
CA PRO A 62 -0.67 18.96 -5.56
C PRO A 62 -0.74 17.45 -5.53
N THR A 63 -1.81 16.92 -4.94
CA THR A 63 -2.09 15.48 -4.94
C THR A 63 -3.12 15.12 -6.01
N SER A 64 -3.05 13.90 -6.52
CA SER A 64 -4.09 13.33 -7.38
C SER A 64 -4.61 12.02 -6.78
N GLN A 65 -5.91 11.78 -6.88
CA GLN A 65 -6.53 10.53 -6.42
C GLN A 65 -6.61 9.53 -7.57
N VAL A 66 -6.08 8.32 -7.35
CA VAL A 66 -6.24 7.19 -8.28
C VAL A 66 -6.82 6.01 -7.52
N LEU A 67 -8.03 5.60 -7.87
CA LEU A 67 -8.69 4.43 -7.28
C LEU A 67 -8.72 3.29 -8.29
N LEU A 68 -8.19 2.14 -7.90
CA LEU A 68 -8.07 0.97 -8.76
C LEU A 68 -8.72 -0.25 -8.12
N THR A 69 -9.27 -1.10 -8.98
CA THR A 69 -9.68 -2.45 -8.63
C THR A 69 -8.71 -3.47 -9.22
N ARG A 70 -8.79 -4.71 -8.77
CA ARG A 70 -8.01 -5.80 -9.35
C ARG A 70 -8.31 -6.01 -10.84
N ASP A 71 -9.55 -5.78 -11.26
CA ASP A 71 -9.96 -5.88 -12.66
C ASP A 71 -9.33 -4.80 -13.54
N ASP A 72 -9.09 -3.61 -12.99
CA ASP A 72 -8.41 -2.54 -13.73
C ASP A 72 -6.96 -2.92 -14.07
N LEU A 73 -6.33 -3.73 -13.23
CA LEU A 73 -4.96 -4.22 -13.46
C LEU A 73 -4.89 -5.55 -14.25
N ARG A 74 -6.01 -6.29 -14.38
CA ARG A 74 -6.08 -7.54 -15.15
C ARG A 74 -6.54 -7.33 -16.59
N ALA A 75 -7.51 -6.47 -16.79
CA ALA A 75 -8.06 -6.19 -18.11
C ALA A 75 -7.09 -5.32 -18.91
N ARG A 76 -6.57 -5.84 -20.02
CA ARG A 76 -5.54 -5.15 -20.82
C ARG A 76 -5.86 -3.69 -21.13
N GLN A 77 -7.08 -3.40 -21.56
CA GLN A 77 -7.47 -2.03 -21.93
C GLN A 77 -7.44 -1.09 -20.70
N ARG A 78 -7.97 -1.55 -19.56
CA ARG A 78 -7.97 -0.77 -18.32
C ARG A 78 -6.56 -0.58 -17.78
N PHE A 79 -5.73 -1.61 -17.84
CA PHE A 79 -4.31 -1.55 -17.49
C PHE A 79 -3.58 -0.48 -18.31
N LEU A 80 -3.77 -0.46 -19.62
CA LEU A 80 -3.15 0.52 -20.50
C LEU A 80 -3.66 1.95 -20.22
N ASN A 81 -4.95 2.11 -19.95
CA ASN A 81 -5.51 3.40 -19.56
C ASN A 81 -4.91 3.91 -18.25
N ALA A 82 -4.86 3.05 -17.22
CA ALA A 82 -4.22 3.40 -15.95
C ALA A 82 -2.75 3.77 -16.15
N ARG A 83 -1.98 2.97 -16.90
CA ARG A 83 -0.58 3.26 -17.21
C ARG A 83 -0.39 4.61 -17.88
N ASN A 84 -1.22 4.93 -18.87
CA ASN A 84 -1.15 6.21 -19.57
C ASN A 84 -1.51 7.38 -18.64
N THR A 85 -2.50 7.20 -17.74
CA THR A 85 -2.83 8.21 -16.74
C THR A 85 -1.65 8.47 -15.79
N PHE A 86 -0.98 7.42 -15.30
CA PHE A 86 0.21 7.60 -14.47
C PHE A 86 1.36 8.26 -15.23
N ALA A 87 1.57 7.87 -16.49
CA ALA A 87 2.60 8.50 -17.33
C ALA A 87 2.36 10.01 -17.45
N GLU A 88 1.14 10.42 -17.75
CA GLU A 88 0.77 11.83 -17.85
C GLU A 88 0.95 12.59 -16.54
N LEU A 89 0.48 12.02 -15.40
CA LEU A 89 0.67 12.62 -14.08
C LEU A 89 2.14 12.80 -13.71
N MET A 90 2.99 11.85 -14.13
CA MET A 90 4.43 11.92 -13.90
C MET A 90 5.12 12.94 -14.84
N ASP A 91 4.62 13.08 -16.07
CA ASP A 91 5.18 14.00 -17.06
C ASP A 91 4.83 15.45 -16.74
N TRP A 92 3.67 15.71 -16.12
CA TRP A 92 3.37 17.06 -15.61
C TRP A 92 4.37 17.51 -14.54
N GLY A 93 4.96 16.58 -13.79
CA GLY A 93 5.90 16.86 -12.70
C GLY A 93 5.23 17.54 -11.51
N GLY A 94 5.77 17.30 -10.32
CA GLY A 94 5.27 17.93 -9.09
C GLY A 94 3.90 17.47 -8.61
N VAL A 95 3.18 16.62 -9.32
CA VAL A 95 1.94 16.01 -8.85
C VAL A 95 2.23 14.69 -8.16
N VAL A 96 1.66 14.46 -6.97
CA VAL A 96 1.83 13.21 -6.22
C VAL A 96 0.56 12.36 -6.34
N PRO A 97 0.58 11.24 -7.10
CA PRO A 97 -0.53 10.31 -7.15
C PRO A 97 -0.67 9.55 -5.83
N ILE A 98 -1.86 9.64 -5.22
CA ILE A 98 -2.27 8.89 -4.04
C ILE A 98 -3.20 7.77 -4.52
N VAL A 99 -2.75 6.55 -4.38
CA VAL A 99 -3.45 5.36 -4.89
C VAL A 99 -4.07 4.59 -3.74
N ASN A 100 -5.28 4.12 -3.93
CA ASN A 100 -5.95 3.20 -3.03
C ASN A 100 -6.82 2.20 -3.82
N GLU A 101 -7.23 1.11 -3.17
CA GLU A 101 -8.26 0.24 -3.72
C GLU A 101 -9.59 1.00 -3.83
N ASN A 102 -10.31 0.80 -4.94
CA ASN A 102 -11.68 1.31 -5.07
C ASN A 102 -12.63 0.40 -4.28
N ASP A 103 -12.62 0.56 -2.97
CA ASP A 103 -13.43 -0.23 -2.05
C ASP A 103 -14.94 -0.16 -2.35
N THR A 104 -15.41 0.93 -2.96
CA THR A 104 -16.84 1.14 -3.22
C THR A 104 -17.42 0.10 -4.18
N VAL A 105 -16.61 -0.36 -5.14
CA VAL A 105 -17.07 -1.31 -6.18
C VAL A 105 -16.30 -2.64 -6.13
N SER A 106 -15.31 -2.76 -5.27
CA SER A 106 -14.51 -3.97 -5.12
C SER A 106 -15.32 -5.06 -4.42
N VAL A 107 -15.41 -6.24 -5.03
CA VAL A 107 -16.08 -7.41 -4.46
C VAL A 107 -15.08 -8.29 -3.70
N SER A 108 -15.57 -9.03 -2.70
CA SER A 108 -14.72 -9.79 -1.77
C SER A 108 -13.79 -10.78 -2.46
N GLU A 109 -14.25 -11.43 -3.53
CA GLU A 109 -13.51 -12.43 -4.28
C GLU A 109 -12.42 -11.82 -5.16
N LEU A 110 -12.53 -10.53 -5.48
CA LEU A 110 -11.66 -9.80 -6.38
C LEU A 110 -10.80 -8.74 -5.69
N LYS A 111 -10.87 -8.63 -4.37
CA LYS A 111 -10.03 -7.69 -3.61
C LYS A 111 -8.55 -8.02 -3.79
N PHE A 112 -7.73 -6.98 -3.75
CA PHE A 112 -6.27 -7.16 -3.70
C PHE A 112 -5.81 -7.94 -2.46
N GLY A 113 -6.64 -8.02 -1.42
CA GLY A 113 -6.31 -8.54 -0.11
C GLY A 113 -5.76 -7.46 0.79
N ASP A 114 -4.80 -6.70 0.29
CA ASP A 114 -4.24 -5.52 0.97
C ASP A 114 -3.55 -4.57 -0.03
N ASN A 115 -3.19 -3.39 0.45
CA ASN A 115 -2.49 -2.39 -0.36
C ASN A 115 -1.03 -2.76 -0.67
N ASP A 116 -0.44 -3.72 0.02
CA ASP A 116 0.89 -4.25 -0.34
C ASP A 116 0.82 -4.97 -1.70
N CYS A 117 -0.25 -5.75 -1.90
CA CYS A 117 -0.51 -6.41 -3.18
C CYS A 117 -0.74 -5.37 -4.29
N LEU A 118 -1.59 -4.36 -4.06
CA LEU A 118 -1.82 -3.27 -5.00
C LEU A 118 -0.52 -2.55 -5.35
N ALA A 119 0.28 -2.17 -4.35
CA ALA A 119 1.56 -1.49 -4.53
C ALA A 119 2.53 -2.32 -5.39
N SER A 120 2.64 -3.63 -5.13
CA SER A 120 3.51 -4.51 -5.93
C SER A 120 3.10 -4.63 -7.39
N LEU A 121 1.80 -4.53 -7.70
CA LEU A 121 1.30 -4.50 -9.08
C LEU A 121 1.54 -3.16 -9.74
N LEU A 122 1.48 -2.08 -8.97
CA LEU A 122 1.82 -0.73 -9.46
C LEU A 122 3.30 -0.62 -9.82
N VAL A 123 4.21 -1.30 -9.14
CA VAL A 123 5.64 -1.36 -9.52
C VAL A 123 5.79 -1.69 -11.00
N ASN A 124 5.07 -2.72 -11.48
CA ASN A 124 5.06 -3.08 -12.90
C ASN A 124 4.35 -2.03 -13.78
N LEU A 125 3.19 -1.54 -13.32
CA LEU A 125 2.36 -0.61 -14.11
C LEU A 125 3.10 0.67 -14.45
N ILE A 126 3.84 1.23 -13.49
CA ILE A 126 4.54 2.52 -13.63
C ILE A 126 6.01 2.37 -13.99
N GLY A 127 6.56 1.14 -14.00
CA GLY A 127 7.98 0.90 -14.21
C GLY A 127 8.83 1.53 -13.09
N ALA A 128 8.50 1.27 -11.83
CA ALA A 128 9.21 1.85 -10.70
C ALA A 128 10.65 1.31 -10.59
N ASP A 129 11.60 2.16 -10.23
CA ASP A 129 12.99 1.80 -9.98
C ASP A 129 13.23 1.32 -8.54
N LEU A 130 12.31 1.66 -7.63
CA LEU A 130 12.41 1.35 -6.22
C LEU A 130 11.01 1.17 -5.61
N TYR A 131 10.86 0.14 -4.77
CA TYR A 131 9.67 -0.06 -3.95
C TYR A 131 10.02 0.14 -2.48
N ILE A 132 9.28 1.00 -1.79
CA ILE A 132 9.42 1.23 -0.35
C ILE A 132 8.11 0.86 0.34
N ASN A 133 8.19 -0.03 1.32
CA ASN A 133 7.07 -0.44 2.16
C ASN A 133 7.29 0.05 3.60
N LEU A 134 6.44 0.95 4.04
CA LEU A 134 6.46 1.45 5.41
C LEU A 134 5.58 0.56 6.30
N THR A 135 6.17 0.02 7.36
CA THR A 135 5.50 -0.91 8.30
C THR A 135 5.54 -0.39 9.73
N SER A 136 4.68 -0.94 10.59
CA SER A 136 4.72 -0.68 12.03
C SER A 136 5.79 -1.53 12.76
N ALA A 137 6.32 -2.58 12.11
CA ALA A 137 7.40 -3.39 12.62
C ALA A 137 8.76 -2.70 12.42
N PRO A 138 9.76 -2.98 13.28
CA PRO A 138 11.10 -2.40 13.13
C PRO A 138 11.85 -2.88 11.88
N GLY A 139 11.41 -3.99 11.28
CA GLY A 139 12.03 -4.57 10.09
C GLY A 139 11.50 -5.97 9.82
N VAL A 140 12.20 -6.71 8.99
CA VAL A 140 11.92 -8.12 8.67
C VAL A 140 12.69 -9.01 9.64
N TYR A 141 12.00 -9.81 10.43
CA TYR A 141 12.63 -10.76 11.33
C TYR A 141 12.99 -12.07 10.62
N ALA A 142 14.10 -12.69 11.03
CA ALA A 142 14.56 -13.99 10.50
C ALA A 142 13.61 -15.16 10.83
N ALA A 143 12.78 -15.01 11.86
CA ALA A 143 11.73 -15.95 12.27
C ALA A 143 10.56 -15.17 12.89
N ASN A 144 9.43 -15.84 13.12
CA ASN A 144 8.29 -15.23 13.79
C ASN A 144 8.67 -14.81 15.23
N PRO A 145 8.68 -13.52 15.57
CA PRO A 145 9.05 -13.07 16.90
C PRO A 145 8.09 -13.50 18.03
N GLN A 146 6.89 -13.96 17.69
CA GLN A 146 5.96 -14.53 18.66
C GLN A 146 6.35 -15.97 19.04
N GLU A 147 7.06 -16.68 18.16
CA GLU A 147 7.52 -18.06 18.40
C GLU A 147 9.01 -18.09 18.81
N VAL A 148 9.78 -17.14 18.30
CA VAL A 148 11.22 -16.98 18.58
C VAL A 148 11.47 -15.55 19.05
N PRO A 149 11.39 -15.28 20.38
CA PRO A 149 11.52 -13.92 20.92
C PRO A 149 12.83 -13.21 20.57
N ASP A 150 13.92 -13.97 20.40
CA ASP A 150 15.25 -13.46 20.07
C ASP A 150 15.53 -13.44 18.56
N ALA A 151 14.49 -13.53 17.72
CA ALA A 151 14.65 -13.47 16.27
C ALA A 151 15.29 -12.14 15.86
N GLY A 152 16.46 -12.21 15.22
CA GLY A 152 17.16 -11.03 14.72
C GLY A 152 16.45 -10.41 13.52
N ILE A 153 16.66 -9.11 13.30
CA ILE A 153 16.20 -8.40 12.11
C ILE A 153 17.18 -8.66 10.97
N LEU A 154 16.65 -8.95 9.79
CA LEU A 154 17.43 -9.10 8.56
C LEU A 154 17.72 -7.71 7.99
N GLU A 155 18.97 -7.35 7.87
CA GLU A 155 19.40 -6.08 7.27
C GLU A 155 19.32 -6.12 5.75
N CYS A 156 19.65 -7.27 5.15
CA CYS A 156 19.62 -7.48 3.71
C CYS A 156 19.16 -8.90 3.39
N VAL A 157 18.38 -9.03 2.32
CA VAL A 157 17.92 -10.30 1.77
C VAL A 157 18.23 -10.30 0.28
N GLU A 158 19.27 -11.04 -0.13
CA GLU A 158 19.66 -11.14 -1.54
C GLU A 158 18.69 -11.99 -2.36
N ASP A 159 18.17 -13.07 -1.78
CA ASP A 159 17.18 -13.95 -2.42
C ASP A 159 15.88 -14.00 -1.61
N VAL A 160 14.98 -13.08 -1.92
CA VAL A 160 13.65 -13.05 -1.30
C VAL A 160 12.77 -14.24 -1.73
N ALA A 161 13.06 -14.89 -2.86
CA ALA A 161 12.31 -16.05 -3.33
C ALA A 161 12.60 -17.30 -2.48
N GLY A 162 13.82 -17.42 -1.98
CA GLY A 162 14.26 -18.53 -1.11
C GLY A 162 13.77 -18.41 0.35
N LEU A 163 13.19 -17.29 0.78
CA LEU A 163 12.70 -17.14 2.15
C LEU A 163 11.57 -18.12 2.48
N ASP A 164 11.62 -18.76 3.63
CA ASP A 164 10.49 -19.53 4.16
C ASP A 164 9.49 -18.61 4.88
N LEU A 165 8.54 -18.07 4.12
CA LEU A 165 7.52 -17.17 4.65
C LEU A 165 6.61 -17.84 5.68
N GLY A 166 6.40 -19.14 5.61
CA GLY A 166 5.62 -19.90 6.59
C GLY A 166 6.28 -19.84 7.97
N ARG A 167 7.58 -20.11 8.03
CA ARG A 167 8.39 -20.03 9.26
C ARG A 167 8.56 -18.60 9.78
N MET A 168 8.75 -17.64 8.88
CA MET A 168 9.01 -16.24 9.26
C MET A 168 7.76 -15.51 9.75
N CYS A 169 6.59 -15.88 9.25
CA CYS A 169 5.34 -15.16 9.53
C CYS A 169 4.35 -15.96 10.40
N GLY A 170 4.77 -17.15 10.88
CA GLY A 170 3.90 -18.09 11.60
C GLY A 170 3.02 -18.91 10.66
N GLY A 171 2.89 -20.20 10.94
CA GLY A 171 2.26 -21.21 10.08
C GLY A 171 0.76 -21.07 9.80
N LYS A 172 0.10 -20.06 10.36
CA LYS A 172 -1.22 -19.64 9.90
C LYS A 172 -1.02 -18.59 8.84
N THR A 173 -1.08 -19.00 7.59
CA THR A 173 -1.48 -18.13 6.48
C THR A 173 -2.84 -17.54 6.84
N SER A 174 -2.84 -16.55 7.74
CA SER A 174 -3.99 -15.69 7.82
C SER A 174 -4.05 -15.02 6.45
N VAL A 175 -5.02 -15.41 5.65
CA VAL A 175 -5.56 -14.64 4.53
C VAL A 175 -6.16 -13.37 5.15
N GLY A 176 -5.36 -12.63 5.91
CA GLY A 176 -5.68 -11.47 6.74
C GLY A 176 -4.84 -10.31 6.29
N THR A 177 -5.48 -9.43 5.66
CA THR A 177 -5.26 -7.99 5.49
C THR A 177 -4.00 -7.45 6.20
N GLY A 178 -2.86 -7.44 5.47
CA GLY A 178 -1.71 -6.61 5.79
C GLY A 178 -0.85 -7.07 6.98
N GLY A 179 0.07 -7.96 6.74
CA GLY A 179 1.10 -8.37 7.71
C GLY A 179 2.46 -8.48 7.05
N MET A 180 3.47 -8.96 7.76
CA MET A 180 4.80 -9.17 7.19
C MET A 180 4.76 -10.13 5.98
N TYR A 181 3.86 -11.13 6.02
CA TYR A 181 3.67 -12.05 4.91
C TYR A 181 3.30 -11.34 3.59
N SER A 182 2.32 -10.42 3.61
CA SER A 182 1.93 -9.68 2.42
C SER A 182 3.05 -8.77 1.91
N LYS A 183 3.80 -8.15 2.81
CA LYS A 183 4.95 -7.30 2.46
C LYS A 183 6.07 -8.09 1.77
N LEU A 184 6.39 -9.27 2.29
CA LEU A 184 7.38 -10.16 1.68
C LEU A 184 6.89 -10.74 0.34
N GLN A 185 5.61 -11.01 0.20
CA GLN A 185 5.02 -11.38 -1.09
C GLN A 185 5.07 -10.23 -2.11
N ALA A 186 4.83 -9.00 -1.65
CA ALA A 186 4.98 -7.82 -2.50
C ALA A 186 6.44 -7.61 -2.92
N ALA A 187 7.40 -7.78 -2.00
CA ALA A 187 8.83 -7.74 -2.28
C ALA A 187 9.25 -8.81 -3.30
N ARG A 188 8.72 -10.04 -3.19
CA ARG A 188 8.96 -11.10 -4.20
C ARG A 188 8.52 -10.70 -5.59
N ARG A 189 7.34 -10.06 -5.72
CA ARG A 189 6.86 -9.60 -7.02
C ARG A 189 7.73 -8.47 -7.58
N ALA A 190 8.15 -7.53 -6.75
CA ALA A 190 9.07 -6.47 -7.17
C ALA A 190 10.43 -7.04 -7.61
N ALA A 191 10.97 -8.01 -6.86
CA ALA A 191 12.23 -8.68 -7.20
C ALA A 191 12.17 -9.43 -8.55
N GLN A 192 11.01 -10.04 -8.90
CA GLN A 192 10.80 -10.67 -10.22
C GLN A 192 10.93 -9.67 -11.39
N LEU A 193 10.76 -8.38 -11.10
CA LEU A 193 10.92 -7.28 -12.07
C LEU A 193 12.31 -6.64 -11.97
N GLY A 194 13.19 -7.15 -11.10
CA GLY A 194 14.51 -6.57 -10.83
C GLY A 194 14.46 -5.30 -9.99
N VAL A 195 13.33 -5.02 -9.31
CA VAL A 195 13.14 -3.81 -8.52
C VAL A 195 13.47 -4.09 -7.05
N PRO A 196 14.45 -3.37 -6.46
CA PRO A 196 14.77 -3.50 -5.04
C PRO A 196 13.62 -3.02 -4.16
N THR A 197 13.51 -3.63 -2.98
CA THR A 197 12.46 -3.29 -2.01
C THR A 197 13.09 -2.97 -0.66
N PHE A 198 12.70 -1.84 -0.06
CA PHE A 198 12.97 -1.53 1.32
C PHE A 198 11.71 -1.74 2.17
N ILE A 199 11.83 -2.44 3.29
CA ILE A 199 10.77 -2.57 4.29
C ILE A 199 11.27 -1.84 5.54
N LEU A 200 10.67 -0.67 5.82
CA LEU A 200 11.19 0.28 6.78
C LEU A 200 10.16 0.58 7.90
N PRO A 201 10.62 0.92 9.12
CA PRO A 201 9.75 1.28 10.24
C PRO A 201 9.11 2.66 10.04
N GLY A 202 7.90 2.68 9.46
CA GLY A 202 7.20 3.91 9.07
C GLY A 202 6.77 4.83 10.22
N ARG A 203 7.03 4.45 11.48
CA ARG A 203 6.80 5.31 12.66
C ARG A 203 8.02 6.12 13.07
N GLU A 204 9.16 5.81 12.52
CA GLU A 204 10.39 6.55 12.80
C GLU A 204 10.46 7.82 11.99
N THR A 205 10.92 8.90 12.63
CA THR A 205 11.17 10.16 11.95
C THR A 205 12.36 10.02 11.01
N ASP A 206 12.27 10.65 9.84
CA ASP A 206 13.34 10.70 8.83
C ASP A 206 13.82 9.33 8.30
N VAL A 207 12.98 8.29 8.40
CA VAL A 207 13.32 6.92 7.98
C VAL A 207 13.73 6.81 6.50
N LEU A 208 13.27 7.72 5.65
CA LEU A 208 13.64 7.78 4.22
C LEU A 208 14.90 8.62 3.95
N ALA A 209 15.41 9.35 4.95
CA ALA A 209 16.59 10.19 4.82
C ALA A 209 17.88 9.53 5.33
N ARG A 210 17.74 8.37 5.97
CA ARG A 210 18.84 7.55 6.47
C ARG A 210 19.26 6.52 5.43
#